data_762eb64fd5e3e3008d4b95ae37705338
#
_entry.id   762eb64fd5e3e3008d4b95ae37705338
#
_cell.length_a   1.000
_cell.length_b   1.000
_cell.length_c   1.000
_cell.angle_alpha   90.00
_cell.angle_beta   90.00
_cell.angle_gamma   90.00
#
_symmetry.space_group_name_H-M   'P 1'
#
loop_
_entity.id
_entity.type
_entity.pdbx_description
1 polymer ?
#
loop_
_entity_poly.entity_id
_entity_poly.type
_entity_poly.pdbx_seq_one_letter_code
_entity_poly.pdbx_strand_id
1 'polypeptide(L)'
;MKKKFISIISMLLFLLPTVVFAQNNVISGLVLDDRNKPIRDVGIYSIDSTFLTITNADGQFILTRSQPGDTIYTRHLSFTSATYIIDSLDFNKKIVLKVELDEKPLPEVEFIGNVPHVAYDNKVVSVKDFEINDKGIYLLAQRRRNNAILHLNFACDTLTELKISPAYYNIFKDVYGEMHVVSENDVWQIGHKTYKDKVFDMELMYHSSLNEFLSIFQNIACATDSLVIGGQYFFFDQEIYYYYFNVGGDQQPHVLHHCVNQEGRDYIYFAFKYRWGLPPQSGNLFFKPTYDPIFAYDNKLYLFSFDEDKTFVINNLGEVINEYPLTFHKYRHWNGEMRVIKKWAKKVLLDWATGKFYTVFEDGGVTTIKRINIETGDAETIAVLGGFPFIENLRIYNGKAYFLFKNDNTRNSRLYEVTIE
;
A
#
# COMPACT_ATOMS: atom_id res chain seq x y z
N MET A 1 50.18 -2.61 69.41
CA MET A 1 49.64 -3.61 68.45
C MET A 1 48.10 -3.69 68.42
N LYS A 2 47.39 -3.50 69.53
CA LYS A 2 45.89 -3.60 69.57
C LYS A 2 45.12 -2.54 68.74
N LYS A 3 45.62 -1.29 68.62
CA LYS A 3 44.94 -0.26 67.85
C LYS A 3 45.03 -0.39 66.32
N LYS A 4 46.06 -1.07 65.79
CA LYS A 4 46.18 -1.34 64.34
C LYS A 4 45.25 -2.49 63.89
N PHE A 5 44.94 -3.41 64.78
CA PHE A 5 44.09 -4.55 64.49
C PHE A 5 42.60 -4.18 64.39
N ILE A 6 42.15 -3.20 65.19
CA ILE A 6 40.80 -2.67 65.18
C ILE A 6 40.53 -1.89 63.89
N SER A 7 41.54 -1.15 63.39
CA SER A 7 41.42 -0.38 62.15
C SER A 7 41.31 -1.27 60.88
N ILE A 8 41.98 -2.46 60.91
CA ILE A 8 41.91 -3.40 59.77
C ILE A 8 40.57 -4.14 59.77
N ILE A 9 40.01 -4.49 60.93
CA ILE A 9 38.68 -5.09 61.04
C ILE A 9 37.57 -4.13 60.62
N SER A 10 37.67 -2.84 60.99
CA SER A 10 36.72 -1.82 60.55
C SER A 10 36.78 -1.57 59.04
N MET A 11 37.94 -1.66 58.42
CA MET A 11 38.10 -1.51 56.96
C MET A 11 37.61 -2.77 56.21
N LEU A 12 37.72 -3.96 56.82
CA LEU A 12 37.19 -5.21 56.21
C LEU A 12 35.68 -5.31 56.25
N LEU A 13 35.02 -4.64 57.23
CA LEU A 13 33.56 -4.59 57.31
C LEU A 13 32.92 -3.65 56.26
N PHE A 14 33.70 -2.70 55.73
CA PHE A 14 33.24 -1.80 54.63
C PHE A 14 33.41 -2.42 53.25
N LEU A 15 34.08 -3.54 53.12
CA LEU A 15 34.27 -4.28 51.84
C LEU A 15 33.35 -5.45 51.65
N LEU A 16 32.27 -5.62 52.48
CA LEU A 16 31.23 -6.54 52.15
C LEU A 16 30.50 -5.99 50.92
N PRO A 17 30.60 -6.64 49.75
CA PRO A 17 29.79 -6.25 48.62
C PRO A 17 28.35 -6.43 49.06
N THR A 18 27.58 -5.35 49.06
CA THR A 18 26.12 -5.44 49.06
C THR A 18 25.77 -6.21 47.78
N VAL A 19 25.59 -7.51 47.92
CA VAL A 19 24.97 -8.33 46.88
C VAL A 19 23.54 -7.80 46.80
N VAL A 20 23.35 -6.78 45.97
CA VAL A 20 22.03 -6.38 45.53
C VAL A 20 21.54 -7.56 44.70
N PHE A 21 20.75 -8.42 45.30
CA PHE A 21 19.93 -9.34 44.53
C PHE A 21 19.03 -8.46 43.66
N ALA A 22 19.42 -8.29 42.39
CA ALA A 22 18.50 -7.82 41.40
C ALA A 22 17.39 -8.88 41.35
N GLN A 23 16.30 -8.67 42.10
CA GLN A 23 15.08 -9.43 41.92
C GLN A 23 14.71 -9.24 40.44
N ASN A 24 14.84 -10.33 39.69
CA ASN A 24 14.27 -10.38 38.36
C ASN A 24 12.75 -10.27 38.56
N ASN A 25 12.22 -9.06 38.47
CA ASN A 25 10.80 -8.77 38.55
C ASN A 25 10.16 -9.29 37.24
N VAL A 26 9.92 -10.62 37.22
CA VAL A 26 9.29 -11.27 36.09
C VAL A 26 7.85 -11.59 36.46
N ILE A 27 6.93 -11.14 35.66
CA ILE A 27 5.50 -11.41 35.78
C ILE A 27 5.12 -12.37 34.66
N SER A 28 4.43 -13.45 35.00
CA SER A 28 3.79 -14.34 34.03
C SER A 28 2.28 -14.07 33.98
N GLY A 29 1.71 -14.12 32.80
CA GLY A 29 0.28 -13.92 32.63
C GLY A 29 -0.34 -14.83 31.57
N LEU A 30 -1.65 -14.77 31.51
CA LEU A 30 -2.50 -15.51 30.57
C LEU A 30 -3.60 -14.58 30.07
N VAL A 31 -3.84 -14.57 28.77
CA VAL A 31 -4.99 -13.86 28.17
C VAL A 31 -6.02 -14.88 27.73
N LEU A 32 -7.27 -14.68 28.21
CA LEU A 32 -8.40 -15.55 27.94
C LEU A 32 -9.57 -14.74 27.35
N ASP A 33 -10.40 -15.41 26.55
CA ASP A 33 -11.70 -14.88 26.15
C ASP A 33 -12.76 -15.06 27.27
N ASP A 34 -13.99 -14.63 27.00
CA ASP A 34 -15.16 -14.78 27.87
C ASP A 34 -15.50 -16.24 28.19
N ARG A 35 -15.11 -17.19 27.30
CA ARG A 35 -15.30 -18.64 27.43
C ARG A 35 -14.10 -19.33 28.09
N ASN A 36 -13.15 -18.58 28.65
CA ASN A 36 -11.89 -19.03 29.22
C ASN A 36 -10.96 -19.78 28.25
N LYS A 37 -11.09 -19.51 26.93
CA LYS A 37 -10.19 -20.05 25.92
C LYS A 37 -8.97 -19.13 25.79
N PRO A 38 -7.74 -19.68 25.73
CA PRO A 38 -6.53 -18.86 25.58
C PRO A 38 -6.46 -18.20 24.21
N ILE A 39 -5.99 -16.94 24.19
CA ILE A 39 -5.86 -16.14 22.97
C ILE A 39 -4.40 -15.87 22.68
N ARG A 40 -3.97 -16.30 21.49
CA ARG A 40 -2.62 -16.08 20.95
C ARG A 40 -2.53 -14.70 20.27
N ASP A 41 -1.31 -14.24 20.06
CA ASP A 41 -0.97 -13.03 19.30
C ASP A 41 -1.58 -11.73 19.87
N VAL A 42 -1.92 -11.73 21.19
CA VAL A 42 -2.34 -10.52 21.90
C VAL A 42 -1.12 -9.71 22.30
N GLY A 43 -0.98 -8.50 21.78
CA GLY A 43 0.06 -7.58 22.20
C GLY A 43 -0.21 -7.01 23.59
N ILE A 44 0.81 -6.98 24.46
CA ILE A 44 0.78 -6.34 25.77
C ILE A 44 1.60 -5.05 25.69
N TYR A 45 1.00 -3.96 26.14
CA TYR A 45 1.58 -2.62 26.07
C TYR A 45 1.54 -1.94 27.44
N SER A 46 2.49 -1.07 27.71
CA SER A 46 2.43 -0.14 28.84
C SER A 46 1.50 1.04 28.53
N ILE A 47 1.14 1.79 29.57
CA ILE A 47 0.20 2.94 29.45
C ILE A 47 0.65 4.01 28.44
N ASP A 48 1.95 4.16 28.24
CA ASP A 48 2.56 5.06 27.25
C ASP A 48 2.58 4.45 25.81
N SER A 49 1.90 3.32 25.60
CA SER A 49 1.83 2.60 24.33
C SER A 49 3.12 1.91 23.90
N THR A 50 4.10 1.74 24.80
CA THR A 50 5.30 0.95 24.51
C THR A 50 4.94 -0.54 24.45
N PHE A 51 5.34 -1.23 23.37
CA PHE A 51 5.16 -2.67 23.25
C PHE A 51 6.07 -3.41 24.24
N LEU A 52 5.51 -4.30 25.02
CA LEU A 52 6.22 -5.07 26.05
C LEU A 52 6.45 -6.52 25.62
N THR A 53 5.40 -7.20 25.20
CA THR A 53 5.44 -8.62 24.81
C THR A 53 4.18 -9.03 24.03
N ILE A 54 4.14 -10.28 23.58
CA ILE A 54 3.00 -10.87 22.87
C ILE A 54 2.67 -12.24 23.45
N THR A 55 1.40 -12.66 23.43
CA THR A 55 1.00 -13.99 23.90
C THR A 55 1.38 -15.08 22.91
N ASN A 56 1.79 -16.24 23.45
CA ASN A 56 2.07 -17.45 22.67
C ASN A 56 0.76 -18.21 22.31
N ALA A 57 0.87 -19.39 21.68
CA ALA A 57 -0.26 -20.22 21.27
C ALA A 57 -1.18 -20.65 22.45
N ASP A 58 -0.65 -20.70 23.65
CA ASP A 58 -1.39 -21.02 24.88
C ASP A 58 -1.90 -19.78 25.62
N GLY A 59 -1.88 -18.60 24.96
CA GLY A 59 -2.30 -17.33 25.53
C GLY A 59 -1.38 -16.78 26.63
N GLN A 60 -0.18 -17.37 26.82
CA GLN A 60 0.74 -17.01 27.90
C GLN A 60 1.66 -15.88 27.46
N PHE A 61 1.99 -14.98 28.39
CA PHE A 61 2.98 -13.93 28.20
C PHE A 61 3.91 -13.79 29.42
N ILE A 62 5.05 -13.17 29.22
CA ILE A 62 6.04 -12.89 30.25
C ILE A 62 6.43 -11.42 30.13
N LEU A 63 6.40 -10.70 31.25
CA LEU A 63 6.90 -9.34 31.38
C LEU A 63 8.18 -9.35 32.18
N THR A 64 9.20 -8.67 31.67
CA THR A 64 10.46 -8.44 32.36
C THR A 64 10.57 -6.96 32.70
N ARG A 65 11.13 -6.62 33.85
CA ARG A 65 11.36 -5.23 34.33
C ARG A 65 10.10 -4.43 34.70
N SER A 66 9.00 -5.09 35.01
CA SER A 66 7.79 -4.41 35.51
C SER A 66 7.92 -4.09 37.00
N GLN A 67 7.21 -3.05 37.44
CA GLN A 67 7.17 -2.58 38.83
C GLN A 67 5.73 -2.54 39.34
N PRO A 68 5.52 -2.68 40.67
CA PRO A 68 4.19 -2.44 41.24
C PRO A 68 3.72 -1.03 40.93
N GLY A 69 2.46 -0.90 40.48
CA GLY A 69 1.86 0.34 40.02
C GLY A 69 1.92 0.56 38.52
N ASP A 70 2.73 -0.20 37.76
CA ASP A 70 2.72 -0.12 36.31
C ASP A 70 1.36 -0.56 35.77
N THR A 71 0.87 0.18 34.77
CA THR A 71 -0.39 -0.16 34.09
C THR A 71 -0.08 -0.73 32.72
N ILE A 72 -0.62 -1.92 32.47
CA ILE A 72 -0.53 -2.59 31.18
C ILE A 72 -1.90 -2.72 30.54
N TYR A 73 -1.95 -2.79 29.21
CA TYR A 73 -3.17 -3.09 28.49
C TYR A 73 -2.93 -4.05 27.32
N THR A 74 -3.99 -4.77 26.94
CA THR A 74 -3.97 -5.69 25.81
C THR A 74 -4.39 -5.01 24.53
N ARG A 75 -3.86 -5.44 23.40
CA ARG A 75 -4.29 -5.02 22.07
C ARG A 75 -4.35 -6.20 21.12
N HIS A 76 -5.50 -6.40 20.50
CA HIS A 76 -5.73 -7.43 19.48
C HIS A 76 -6.76 -6.93 18.46
N LEU A 77 -6.68 -7.43 17.21
CA LEU A 77 -7.57 -6.98 16.12
C LEU A 77 -9.05 -7.32 16.34
N SER A 78 -9.32 -8.43 17.05
CA SER A 78 -10.67 -8.98 17.20
C SER A 78 -11.19 -8.95 18.64
N PHE A 79 -10.45 -8.40 19.59
CA PHE A 79 -10.84 -8.39 21.01
C PHE A 79 -10.72 -6.99 21.61
N THR A 80 -11.60 -6.69 22.56
CA THR A 80 -11.54 -5.47 23.35
C THR A 80 -10.26 -5.40 24.17
N SER A 81 -9.80 -4.18 24.45
CA SER A 81 -8.62 -3.99 25.28
C SER A 81 -8.95 -4.19 26.76
N ALA A 82 -8.21 -5.05 27.44
CA ALA A 82 -8.23 -5.18 28.90
C ALA A 82 -7.06 -4.40 29.50
N THR A 83 -7.32 -3.65 30.56
CA THR A 83 -6.31 -2.89 31.31
C THR A 83 -6.09 -3.53 32.66
N TYR A 84 -4.83 -3.59 33.13
CA TYR A 84 -4.45 -4.17 34.41
C TYR A 84 -3.35 -3.35 35.08
N ILE A 85 -3.51 -3.12 36.39
CA ILE A 85 -2.49 -2.47 37.22
C ILE A 85 -1.74 -3.55 37.98
N ILE A 86 -0.42 -3.58 37.82
CA ILE A 86 0.45 -4.58 38.43
C ILE A 86 0.53 -4.35 39.92
N ASP A 87 0.23 -5.38 40.72
CA ASP A 87 0.38 -5.39 42.17
C ASP A 87 1.69 -6.09 42.58
N SER A 88 2.17 -5.78 43.77
CA SER A 88 3.34 -6.44 44.39
C SER A 88 3.20 -7.95 44.54
N LEU A 89 1.96 -8.46 44.67
CA LEU A 89 1.67 -9.90 44.78
C LEU A 89 1.72 -10.64 43.44
N ASP A 90 1.73 -9.90 42.30
CA ASP A 90 1.70 -10.50 40.96
C ASP A 90 3.05 -11.13 40.55
N PHE A 91 4.12 -10.76 41.22
CA PHE A 91 5.44 -11.36 41.02
C PHE A 91 5.53 -12.83 41.46
N ASN A 92 4.55 -13.30 42.22
CA ASN A 92 4.48 -14.67 42.70
C ASN A 92 3.25 -15.46 42.20
N LYS A 93 2.46 -14.82 41.31
CA LYS A 93 1.23 -15.37 40.76
C LYS A 93 1.16 -15.19 39.28
N LYS A 94 0.42 -16.06 38.62
CA LYS A 94 0.08 -15.86 37.19
C LYS A 94 -1.13 -14.93 37.09
N ILE A 95 -0.98 -13.79 36.47
CA ILE A 95 -2.10 -12.85 36.23
C ILE A 95 -2.97 -13.36 35.07
N VAL A 96 -4.27 -13.12 35.14
CA VAL A 96 -5.20 -13.50 34.10
C VAL A 96 -5.90 -12.22 33.57
N LEU A 97 -5.73 -11.95 32.29
CA LEU A 97 -6.42 -10.88 31.59
C LEU A 97 -7.57 -11.47 30.77
N LYS A 98 -8.77 -10.96 30.97
CA LYS A 98 -9.93 -11.37 30.18
C LYS A 98 -10.25 -10.30 29.14
N VAL A 99 -10.46 -10.71 27.92
CA VAL A 99 -10.84 -9.87 26.79
C VAL A 99 -12.11 -10.44 26.16
N GLU A 100 -12.96 -9.56 25.69
CA GLU A 100 -14.20 -9.92 25.01
C GLU A 100 -14.02 -9.76 23.51
N LEU A 101 -14.77 -10.52 22.71
CA LEU A 101 -14.77 -10.33 21.27
C LEU A 101 -15.22 -8.88 20.97
N ASP A 102 -14.43 -8.12 20.24
CA ASP A 102 -14.82 -6.79 19.81
C ASP A 102 -15.85 -6.91 18.67
N GLU A 103 -17.08 -7.25 19.07
CA GLU A 103 -18.24 -7.23 18.17
C GLU A 103 -18.61 -5.77 17.86
N LYS A 104 -17.70 -5.04 17.22
CA LYS A 104 -18.14 -3.85 16.53
C LYS A 104 -19.09 -4.32 15.45
N PRO A 105 -20.40 -3.96 15.50
CA PRO A 105 -21.22 -4.10 14.33
C PRO A 105 -20.44 -3.41 13.21
N LEU A 106 -20.13 -4.14 12.15
CA LEU A 106 -19.61 -3.53 10.95
C LEU A 106 -20.55 -2.34 10.70
N PRO A 107 -20.02 -1.12 10.54
CA PRO A 107 -20.89 0.01 10.25
C PRO A 107 -21.80 -0.44 9.13
N GLU A 108 -23.12 -0.19 9.30
CA GLU A 108 -24.11 -0.50 8.29
C GLU A 108 -23.55 0.03 6.98
N VAL A 109 -23.27 -0.87 6.05
CA VAL A 109 -22.53 -0.52 4.84
C VAL A 109 -23.54 0.25 4.00
N GLU A 110 -23.60 1.57 4.16
CA GLU A 110 -24.23 2.43 3.19
C GLU A 110 -23.46 2.24 1.88
N PHE A 111 -24.08 1.52 0.96
CA PHE A 111 -23.62 1.48 -0.41
C PHE A 111 -23.87 2.86 -1.03
N ILE A 112 -22.85 3.68 -1.09
CA ILE A 112 -22.87 4.86 -1.95
C ILE A 112 -22.49 4.37 -3.33
N GLY A 113 -23.41 4.46 -4.28
CA GLY A 113 -23.25 3.96 -5.64
C GLY A 113 -23.91 2.61 -5.89
N ASN A 114 -23.65 2.04 -7.06
CA ASN A 114 -24.18 0.74 -7.46
C ASN A 114 -23.49 -0.42 -6.74
N VAL A 115 -24.18 -1.55 -6.60
CA VAL A 115 -23.61 -2.75 -6.00
C VAL A 115 -22.67 -3.43 -7.00
N PRO A 116 -21.43 -3.74 -6.61
CA PRO A 116 -20.51 -4.50 -7.47
C PRO A 116 -21.08 -5.88 -7.80
N HIS A 117 -20.92 -6.31 -9.04
CA HIS A 117 -21.30 -7.65 -9.49
C HIS A 117 -20.12 -8.34 -10.19
N VAL A 118 -20.19 -9.66 -10.30
CA VAL A 118 -19.17 -10.45 -10.97
C VAL A 118 -19.21 -10.12 -12.46
N ALA A 119 -18.16 -9.50 -12.98
CA ALA A 119 -18.03 -9.15 -14.38
C ALA A 119 -17.73 -10.38 -15.24
N TYR A 120 -16.83 -11.25 -14.76
CA TYR A 120 -16.51 -12.50 -15.42
C TYR A 120 -16.73 -13.69 -14.47
N ASP A 121 -17.83 -14.44 -14.70
CA ASP A 121 -18.20 -15.59 -13.88
C ASP A 121 -17.82 -16.92 -14.55
N ASN A 122 -16.68 -17.46 -14.17
CA ASN A 122 -16.31 -18.81 -14.51
C ASN A 122 -15.78 -19.54 -13.27
N LYS A 123 -16.56 -20.49 -12.75
CA LYS A 123 -16.29 -21.20 -11.49
C LYS A 123 -14.96 -21.97 -11.45
N VAL A 124 -14.39 -22.33 -12.59
CA VAL A 124 -13.14 -23.08 -12.70
C VAL A 124 -11.93 -22.23 -13.03
N VAL A 125 -12.13 -20.92 -13.18
CA VAL A 125 -11.09 -19.95 -13.52
C VAL A 125 -10.82 -19.07 -12.31
N SER A 126 -9.54 -18.89 -11.97
CA SER A 126 -9.07 -17.83 -11.06
C SER A 126 -8.39 -16.74 -11.88
N VAL A 127 -8.85 -15.51 -11.76
CA VAL A 127 -8.21 -14.36 -12.40
C VAL A 127 -7.02 -13.94 -11.56
N LYS A 128 -5.82 -13.98 -12.10
CA LYS A 128 -4.59 -13.57 -11.39
C LYS A 128 -4.32 -12.09 -11.51
N ASP A 129 -4.59 -11.54 -12.69
CA ASP A 129 -4.33 -10.15 -13.02
C ASP A 129 -5.18 -9.71 -14.19
N PHE A 130 -5.35 -8.41 -14.41
CA PHE A 130 -6.05 -7.88 -15.56
C PHE A 130 -5.61 -6.47 -15.91
N GLU A 131 -5.78 -6.10 -17.16
CA GLU A 131 -5.63 -4.74 -17.67
C GLU A 131 -6.73 -4.39 -18.66
N ILE A 132 -6.93 -3.10 -18.90
CA ILE A 132 -7.98 -2.57 -19.76
C ILE A 132 -7.38 -1.55 -20.73
N ASN A 133 -7.75 -1.64 -22.01
CA ASN A 133 -7.51 -0.59 -22.99
C ASN A 133 -8.78 -0.34 -23.83
N ASP A 134 -8.65 0.41 -24.91
CA ASP A 134 -9.74 0.72 -25.85
C ASP A 134 -10.32 -0.51 -26.61
N LYS A 135 -9.54 -1.59 -26.68
CA LYS A 135 -9.93 -2.85 -27.38
C LYS A 135 -10.71 -3.80 -26.47
N GLY A 136 -10.65 -3.62 -25.13
CA GLY A 136 -11.37 -4.45 -24.16
C GLY A 136 -10.61 -4.74 -22.88
N ILE A 137 -11.01 -5.83 -22.21
CA ILE A 137 -10.47 -6.29 -20.95
C ILE A 137 -9.63 -7.55 -21.18
N TYR A 138 -8.41 -7.55 -20.67
CA TYR A 138 -7.47 -8.67 -20.78
C TYR A 138 -7.28 -9.30 -19.42
N LEU A 139 -7.64 -10.60 -19.29
CA LEU A 139 -7.47 -11.33 -18.03
C LEU A 139 -6.31 -12.30 -18.14
N LEU A 140 -5.43 -12.31 -17.16
CA LEU A 140 -4.54 -13.43 -16.90
C LEU A 140 -5.28 -14.46 -16.06
N ALA A 141 -5.79 -15.49 -16.68
CA ALA A 141 -6.63 -16.50 -16.08
C ALA A 141 -5.86 -17.78 -15.78
N GLN A 142 -6.09 -18.39 -14.64
CA GLN A 142 -5.55 -19.70 -14.28
C GLN A 142 -6.65 -20.73 -14.22
N ARG A 143 -6.46 -21.84 -14.96
CA ARG A 143 -7.30 -23.04 -14.95
C ARG A 143 -6.45 -24.23 -14.48
N ARG A 144 -6.61 -24.66 -13.21
CA ARG A 144 -5.79 -25.74 -12.62
C ARG A 144 -4.27 -25.47 -12.74
N ARG A 145 -3.60 -26.10 -13.75
CA ARG A 145 -2.15 -25.99 -13.99
C ARG A 145 -1.78 -25.14 -15.20
N ASN A 146 -2.76 -24.68 -15.96
CA ASN A 146 -2.55 -23.94 -17.19
C ASN A 146 -3.00 -22.48 -17.00
N ASN A 147 -2.26 -21.56 -17.58
CA ASN A 147 -2.66 -20.18 -17.68
C ASN A 147 -3.23 -19.90 -19.09
N ALA A 148 -4.10 -18.89 -19.16
CA ALA A 148 -4.60 -18.38 -20.41
C ALA A 148 -4.75 -16.86 -20.32
N ILE A 149 -4.60 -16.18 -21.46
CA ILE A 149 -5.05 -14.81 -21.63
C ILE A 149 -6.45 -14.88 -22.21
N LEU A 150 -7.41 -14.21 -21.57
CA LEU A 150 -8.75 -14.04 -22.09
C LEU A 150 -8.90 -12.59 -22.50
N HIS A 151 -9.32 -12.35 -23.75
CA HIS A 151 -9.71 -11.03 -24.21
C HIS A 151 -11.24 -10.96 -24.18
N LEU A 152 -11.78 -10.01 -23.42
CA LEU A 152 -13.20 -9.78 -23.26
C LEU A 152 -13.59 -8.44 -23.89
N ASN A 153 -14.81 -8.36 -24.40
CA ASN A 153 -15.43 -7.07 -24.69
C ASN A 153 -15.87 -6.36 -23.39
N PHE A 154 -16.38 -5.13 -23.48
CA PHE A 154 -16.85 -4.37 -22.32
C PHE A 154 -18.20 -4.87 -21.73
N ALA A 155 -18.85 -5.82 -22.39
CA ALA A 155 -19.96 -6.60 -21.83
C ALA A 155 -19.49 -7.85 -21.09
N CYS A 156 -18.15 -8.02 -20.99
CA CYS A 156 -17.48 -9.16 -20.38
C CYS A 156 -17.69 -10.51 -21.08
N ASP A 157 -18.11 -10.48 -22.35
CA ASP A 157 -18.13 -11.67 -23.19
C ASP A 157 -16.73 -11.99 -23.69
N THR A 158 -16.34 -13.26 -23.67
CA THR A 158 -15.04 -13.70 -24.18
C THR A 158 -15.02 -13.62 -25.71
N LEU A 159 -14.10 -12.79 -26.23
CA LEU A 159 -13.86 -12.66 -27.67
C LEU A 159 -12.86 -13.73 -28.14
N THR A 160 -11.74 -13.86 -27.44
CA THR A 160 -10.69 -14.85 -27.76
C THR A 160 -10.03 -15.37 -26.48
N GLU A 161 -9.42 -16.56 -26.59
CA GLU A 161 -8.63 -17.18 -25.52
C GLU A 161 -7.31 -17.67 -26.09
N LEU A 162 -6.19 -17.27 -25.47
CA LEU A 162 -4.85 -17.75 -25.79
C LEU A 162 -4.28 -18.54 -24.62
N LYS A 163 -4.00 -19.81 -24.81
CA LYS A 163 -3.32 -20.64 -23.81
C LYS A 163 -1.85 -20.27 -23.72
N ILE A 164 -1.36 -20.06 -22.52
CA ILE A 164 0.02 -19.66 -22.27
C ILE A 164 0.68 -20.52 -21.20
N SER A 165 2.00 -20.39 -21.08
CA SER A 165 2.78 -21.05 -20.02
C SER A 165 2.36 -20.58 -18.63
N PRO A 166 2.38 -21.46 -17.60
CA PRO A 166 2.18 -21.09 -16.20
C PRO A 166 3.23 -20.09 -15.65
N ALA A 167 4.37 -19.94 -16.35
CA ALA A 167 5.44 -19.03 -15.96
C ALA A 167 5.04 -17.54 -16.00
N TYR A 168 3.97 -17.19 -16.75
CA TYR A 168 3.49 -15.82 -16.80
C TYR A 168 2.65 -15.52 -15.55
N TYR A 169 2.95 -14.36 -14.90
CA TYR A 169 2.34 -13.99 -13.63
C TYR A 169 1.68 -12.62 -13.60
N ASN A 170 1.89 -11.78 -14.64
CA ASN A 170 1.36 -10.41 -14.70
C ASN A 170 0.99 -10.03 -16.13
N ILE A 171 -0.02 -9.17 -16.27
CA ILE A 171 -0.32 -8.41 -17.50
C ILE A 171 0.05 -6.95 -17.25
N PHE A 172 0.72 -6.34 -18.20
CA PHE A 172 1.15 -4.95 -18.15
C PHE A 172 0.65 -4.21 -19.39
N LYS A 173 0.06 -3.03 -19.17
CA LYS A 173 -0.27 -2.08 -20.23
C LYS A 173 0.78 -1.00 -20.27
N ASP A 174 1.44 -0.81 -21.39
CA ASP A 174 2.42 0.25 -21.56
C ASP A 174 1.76 1.62 -21.76
N VAL A 175 2.57 2.67 -21.86
CA VAL A 175 2.11 4.05 -22.01
C VAL A 175 1.43 4.35 -23.33
N TYR A 176 1.58 3.47 -24.32
CA TYR A 176 0.92 3.53 -25.61
C TYR A 176 -0.38 2.70 -25.66
N GLY A 177 -0.73 2.03 -24.56
CA GLY A 177 -1.93 1.21 -24.46
C GLY A 177 -1.75 -0.21 -24.95
N GLU A 178 -0.54 -0.61 -25.37
CA GLU A 178 -0.28 -1.98 -25.81
C GLU A 178 -0.14 -2.93 -24.61
N MET A 179 -0.62 -4.15 -24.80
CA MET A 179 -0.68 -5.16 -23.75
C MET A 179 0.51 -6.10 -23.80
N HIS A 180 1.09 -6.36 -22.65
CA HIS A 180 2.21 -7.26 -22.47
C HIS A 180 1.90 -8.30 -21.40
N VAL A 181 2.44 -9.51 -21.57
CA VAL A 181 2.44 -10.54 -20.53
C VAL A 181 3.88 -10.76 -20.05
N VAL A 182 4.04 -10.84 -18.74
CA VAL A 182 5.34 -10.82 -18.07
C VAL A 182 5.62 -12.16 -17.40
N SER A 183 6.80 -12.71 -17.61
CA SER A 183 7.38 -13.84 -16.88
C SER A 183 8.60 -13.41 -16.06
N GLU A 184 9.23 -14.32 -15.35
CA GLU A 184 10.45 -14.03 -14.58
C GLU A 184 11.63 -13.54 -15.45
N ASN A 185 11.67 -13.92 -16.72
CA ASN A 185 12.80 -13.65 -17.61
C ASN A 185 12.44 -12.79 -18.81
N ASP A 186 11.22 -12.90 -19.32
CA ASP A 186 10.83 -12.39 -20.63
C ASP A 186 9.51 -11.62 -20.57
N VAL A 187 9.37 -10.69 -21.51
CA VAL A 187 8.15 -9.94 -21.78
C VAL A 187 7.72 -10.20 -23.22
N TRP A 188 6.44 -10.46 -23.40
CA TRP A 188 5.83 -10.74 -24.69
C TRP A 188 4.66 -9.78 -24.91
N GLN A 189 4.59 -9.15 -26.06
CA GLN A 189 3.45 -8.32 -26.46
C GLN A 189 2.29 -9.23 -26.93
N ILE A 190 1.07 -8.84 -26.54
CA ILE A 190 -0.16 -9.50 -26.98
C ILE A 190 -0.58 -8.88 -28.31
N GLY A 191 -0.35 -9.59 -29.39
CA GLY A 191 -0.80 -9.21 -30.73
C GLY A 191 -2.20 -9.73 -31.03
N HIS A 192 -2.91 -9.03 -31.92
CA HIS A 192 -4.24 -9.40 -32.38
C HIS A 192 -4.27 -9.67 -33.88
N LYS A 193 -4.86 -10.79 -34.24
CA LYS A 193 -5.21 -11.08 -35.61
C LYS A 193 -6.61 -10.57 -35.90
N THR A 194 -6.72 -9.64 -36.82
CA THR A 194 -7.98 -9.00 -37.18
C THR A 194 -8.41 -9.38 -38.58
N TYR A 195 -9.70 -9.56 -38.79
CA TYR A 195 -10.31 -9.68 -40.10
C TYR A 195 -11.56 -8.81 -40.16
N LYS A 196 -11.65 -7.90 -41.14
CA LYS A 196 -12.75 -6.93 -41.26
C LYS A 196 -13.03 -6.22 -39.89
N ASP A 197 -11.96 -5.71 -39.28
CA ASP A 197 -11.97 -4.98 -37.98
C ASP A 197 -12.46 -5.78 -36.77
N LYS A 198 -12.62 -7.11 -36.92
CA LYS A 198 -12.95 -7.98 -35.79
C LYS A 198 -11.71 -8.78 -35.37
N VAL A 199 -11.42 -8.77 -34.08
CA VAL A 199 -10.41 -9.66 -33.49
C VAL A 199 -10.94 -11.08 -33.56
N PHE A 200 -10.19 -11.99 -34.17
CA PHE A 200 -10.56 -13.40 -34.26
C PHE A 200 -9.54 -14.31 -33.55
N ASP A 201 -8.34 -13.84 -33.29
CA ASP A 201 -7.30 -14.60 -32.61
C ASP A 201 -6.30 -13.65 -31.90
N MET A 202 -5.54 -14.20 -30.96
CA MET A 202 -4.43 -13.54 -30.28
C MET A 202 -3.16 -14.35 -30.47
N GLU A 203 -2.01 -13.68 -30.48
CA GLU A 203 -0.69 -14.31 -30.47
C GLU A 203 0.26 -13.57 -29.53
N LEU A 204 1.31 -14.27 -29.07
CA LEU A 204 2.39 -13.64 -28.31
C LEU A 204 3.54 -13.35 -29.25
N MET A 205 3.98 -12.12 -29.28
CA MET A 205 5.17 -11.67 -29.98
C MET A 205 6.26 -11.37 -28.95
N TYR A 206 7.44 -11.96 -29.10
CA TYR A 206 8.55 -11.67 -28.19
C TYR A 206 8.89 -10.18 -28.25
N HIS A 207 8.93 -9.53 -27.09
CA HIS A 207 9.27 -8.14 -26.99
C HIS A 207 10.74 -7.98 -26.60
N SER A 208 11.09 -8.43 -25.38
CA SER A 208 12.45 -8.29 -24.84
C SER A 208 12.65 -9.20 -23.61
N SER A 209 13.86 -9.24 -23.08
CA SER A 209 14.09 -9.74 -21.73
C SER A 209 13.40 -8.82 -20.70
N LEU A 210 13.05 -9.37 -19.52
CA LEU A 210 12.44 -8.58 -18.45
C LEU A 210 13.34 -7.41 -18.01
N ASN A 211 14.66 -7.62 -17.90
CA ASN A 211 15.60 -6.59 -17.53
C ASN A 211 15.65 -5.44 -18.55
N GLU A 212 15.64 -5.76 -19.83
CA GLU A 212 15.61 -4.75 -20.89
C GLU A 212 14.29 -3.98 -20.89
N PHE A 213 13.16 -4.67 -20.76
CA PHE A 213 11.84 -4.06 -20.65
C PHE A 213 11.77 -3.08 -19.47
N LEU A 214 12.18 -3.51 -18.29
CA LEU A 214 12.18 -2.67 -17.09
C LEU A 214 13.12 -1.46 -17.25
N SER A 215 14.28 -1.63 -17.89
CA SER A 215 15.21 -0.51 -18.12
C SER A 215 14.60 0.63 -18.96
N ILE A 216 13.66 0.30 -19.83
CA ILE A 216 12.95 1.25 -20.69
C ILE A 216 11.67 1.75 -19.97
N PHE A 217 10.74 0.85 -19.68
CA PHE A 217 9.39 1.19 -19.26
C PHE A 217 9.26 1.53 -17.76
N GLN A 218 10.17 1.08 -16.92
CA GLN A 218 10.18 1.45 -15.50
C GLN A 218 10.29 2.96 -15.27
N ASN A 219 10.98 3.64 -16.16
CA ASN A 219 11.25 5.07 -16.07
C ASN A 219 10.32 5.93 -16.92
N ILE A 220 9.45 5.33 -17.76
CA ILE A 220 8.47 6.07 -18.56
C ILE A 220 7.18 6.20 -17.73
N ALA A 221 6.77 7.44 -17.47
CA ALA A 221 5.56 7.73 -16.69
C ALA A 221 4.32 7.79 -17.58
N CYS A 222 4.38 8.52 -18.70
CA CYS A 222 3.29 8.65 -19.68
C CYS A 222 3.84 9.21 -21.01
N ALA A 223 2.99 9.24 -22.03
CA ALA A 223 3.32 9.84 -23.32
C ALA A 223 2.12 10.58 -23.91
N THR A 224 2.39 11.62 -24.70
CA THR A 224 1.45 12.30 -25.60
C THR A 224 1.90 12.06 -27.05
N ASP A 225 1.21 12.62 -28.03
CA ASP A 225 1.63 12.52 -29.45
C ASP A 225 3.02 13.12 -29.71
N SER A 226 3.43 14.11 -28.91
CA SER A 226 4.68 14.86 -29.11
C SER A 226 5.71 14.71 -27.99
N LEU A 227 5.32 14.24 -26.82
CA LEU A 227 6.21 14.13 -25.66
C LEU A 227 6.20 12.72 -25.07
N VAL A 228 7.38 12.24 -24.67
CA VAL A 228 7.54 11.09 -23.79
C VAL A 228 8.06 11.57 -22.44
N ILE A 229 7.38 11.23 -21.36
CA ILE A 229 7.71 11.66 -20.00
C ILE A 229 8.40 10.53 -19.26
N GLY A 230 9.64 10.76 -18.86
CA GLY A 230 10.41 9.89 -17.98
C GLY A 230 10.44 10.41 -16.55
N GLY A 231 10.45 9.51 -15.58
CA GLY A 231 10.64 9.83 -14.17
C GLY A 231 11.90 9.14 -13.63
N GLN A 232 12.71 9.85 -12.86
CA GLN A 232 13.89 9.30 -12.22
C GLN A 232 13.90 9.63 -10.73
N TYR A 233 13.99 8.59 -9.90
CA TYR A 233 14.08 8.73 -8.45
C TYR A 233 15.53 8.63 -7.98
N PHE A 234 15.96 9.64 -7.22
CA PHE A 234 17.28 9.69 -6.58
C PHE A 234 17.14 9.39 -5.10
N PHE A 235 17.52 8.17 -4.73
CA PHE A 235 17.31 7.65 -3.38
C PHE A 235 18.00 8.48 -2.28
N PHE A 236 19.24 8.86 -2.49
CA PHE A 236 20.01 9.58 -1.46
C PHE A 236 19.53 11.01 -1.26
N ASP A 237 19.06 11.63 -2.31
CA ASP A 237 18.56 13.00 -2.29
C ASP A 237 17.05 13.05 -1.98
N GLN A 238 16.39 11.89 -1.98
CA GLN A 238 14.93 11.75 -1.83
C GLN A 238 14.16 12.63 -2.82
N GLU A 239 14.61 12.62 -4.06
CA GLU A 239 14.09 13.47 -5.15
C GLU A 239 13.52 12.63 -6.28
N ILE A 240 12.48 13.16 -6.94
CA ILE A 240 11.99 12.68 -8.22
C ILE A 240 12.15 13.81 -9.22
N TYR A 241 12.77 13.50 -10.35
CA TYR A 241 12.81 14.38 -11.52
C TYR A 241 11.95 13.77 -12.60
N TYR A 242 11.03 14.57 -13.16
CA TYR A 242 10.35 14.26 -14.40
C TYR A 242 11.02 15.01 -15.54
N TYR A 243 11.34 14.26 -16.58
CA TYR A 243 11.93 14.78 -17.81
C TYR A 243 11.00 14.52 -18.97
N TYR A 244 10.98 15.41 -19.94
CA TYR A 244 10.33 15.13 -21.21
C TYR A 244 11.32 15.09 -22.37
N PHE A 245 10.98 14.31 -23.38
CA PHE A 245 11.67 14.18 -24.64
C PHE A 245 10.69 14.48 -25.76
N ASN A 246 11.10 15.24 -26.75
CA ASN A 246 10.30 15.54 -27.92
C ASN A 246 10.31 14.34 -28.88
N VAL A 247 9.13 13.84 -29.27
CA VAL A 247 9.01 12.79 -30.27
C VAL A 247 9.47 13.31 -31.63
N GLY A 248 10.52 12.71 -32.19
CA GLY A 248 11.13 13.15 -33.45
C GLY A 248 11.98 14.43 -33.36
N GLY A 249 12.24 14.94 -32.15
CA GLY A 249 13.05 16.11 -31.86
C GLY A 249 14.51 15.80 -31.55
N ASP A 250 15.14 16.66 -30.74
CA ASP A 250 16.57 16.66 -30.43
C ASP A 250 17.02 15.56 -29.46
N GLN A 251 16.12 14.72 -28.95
CA GLN A 251 16.35 13.65 -27.97
C GLN A 251 17.08 14.10 -26.68
N GLN A 252 17.12 15.40 -26.42
CA GLN A 252 17.67 15.91 -25.17
C GLN A 252 16.58 15.90 -24.08
N PRO A 253 16.92 15.46 -22.85
CA PRO A 253 15.99 15.51 -21.74
C PRO A 253 15.82 16.95 -21.26
N HIS A 254 14.58 17.39 -21.14
CA HIS A 254 14.21 18.66 -20.53
C HIS A 254 13.53 18.41 -19.21
N VAL A 255 13.93 19.13 -18.15
CA VAL A 255 13.30 18.99 -16.84
C VAL A 255 11.89 19.56 -16.91
N LEU A 256 10.90 18.71 -16.56
CA LEU A 256 9.50 19.07 -16.50
C LEU A 256 9.08 19.46 -15.08
N HIS A 257 9.47 18.64 -14.11
CA HIS A 257 9.10 18.81 -12.70
C HIS A 257 10.16 18.18 -11.80
N HIS A 258 10.30 18.74 -10.61
CA HIS A 258 11.21 18.24 -9.57
C HIS A 258 10.53 18.35 -8.21
N CYS A 259 10.45 17.24 -7.50
CA CYS A 259 9.91 17.22 -6.15
C CYS A 259 10.87 16.53 -5.16
N VAL A 260 10.80 16.96 -3.91
CA VAL A 260 11.72 16.56 -2.84
C VAL A 260 10.96 16.09 -1.63
N ASN A 261 11.25 14.92 -1.12
CA ASN A 261 10.82 14.54 0.22
C ASN A 261 11.80 15.10 1.27
N GLN A 262 11.52 16.30 1.77
CA GLN A 262 12.41 17.00 2.69
C GLN A 262 12.66 16.21 4.00
N GLU A 263 11.63 15.58 4.56
CA GLU A 263 11.76 14.78 5.79
C GLU A 263 12.70 13.58 5.58
N GLY A 264 12.55 12.89 4.45
CA GLY A 264 13.43 11.78 4.08
C GLY A 264 14.87 12.21 3.83
N ARG A 265 15.06 13.35 3.17
CA ARG A 265 16.39 13.95 2.94
C ARG A 265 17.07 14.31 4.25
N ASP A 266 16.39 14.99 5.14
CA ASP A 266 16.93 15.39 6.44
C ASP A 266 17.30 14.16 7.28
N TYR A 267 16.44 13.12 7.29
CA TYR A 267 16.75 11.87 7.97
C TYR A 267 18.04 11.22 7.44
N ILE A 268 18.17 11.09 6.12
CA ILE A 268 19.35 10.50 5.50
C ILE A 268 20.60 11.32 5.84
N TYR A 269 20.50 12.65 5.73
CA TYR A 269 21.60 13.55 6.09
C TYR A 269 22.05 13.38 7.55
N PHE A 270 21.10 13.33 8.50
CA PHE A 270 21.41 13.11 9.91
C PHE A 270 21.98 11.72 10.17
N ALA A 271 21.45 10.68 9.54
CA ALA A 271 21.97 9.31 9.67
C ALA A 271 23.46 9.22 9.24
N PHE A 272 23.83 9.88 8.15
CA PHE A 272 25.21 9.96 7.69
C PHE A 272 26.09 10.81 8.62
N LYS A 273 25.62 12.01 8.97
CA LYS A 273 26.38 12.97 9.78
C LYS A 273 26.72 12.44 11.17
N TYR A 274 25.77 11.77 11.80
CA TYR A 274 25.92 11.29 13.17
C TYR A 274 26.28 9.81 13.28
N ARG A 275 26.55 9.13 12.15
CA ARG A 275 26.87 7.70 12.09
C ARG A 275 25.91 6.84 12.91
N TRP A 276 24.65 7.17 12.88
CA TRP A 276 23.61 6.30 13.43
C TRP A 276 23.70 5.00 12.64
N GLY A 277 24.03 3.88 13.29
CA GLY A 277 24.37 2.61 12.65
C GLY A 277 23.25 1.93 11.84
N LEU A 278 22.30 2.72 11.36
CA LEU A 278 21.26 2.28 10.42
C LEU A 278 21.82 2.46 9.01
N PRO A 279 21.83 1.39 8.20
CA PRO A 279 22.26 1.52 6.82
C PRO A 279 21.33 2.49 6.06
N PRO A 280 21.84 3.23 5.06
CA PRO A 280 21.05 4.16 4.26
C PRO A 280 19.77 3.54 3.66
N GLN A 281 19.80 2.23 3.39
CA GLN A 281 18.65 1.46 2.92
C GLN A 281 17.48 1.41 3.91
N SER A 282 17.71 1.66 5.20
CA SER A 282 16.62 1.75 6.19
C SER A 282 15.75 2.99 5.99
N GLY A 283 16.22 4.00 5.26
CA GLY A 283 15.40 5.13 4.83
C GLY A 283 14.14 4.70 4.08
N ASN A 284 14.24 3.69 3.22
CA ASN A 284 13.07 3.13 2.50
C ASN A 284 12.03 2.46 3.40
N LEU A 285 12.40 2.07 4.62
CA LEU A 285 11.45 1.51 5.59
C LEU A 285 10.64 2.59 6.28
N PHE A 286 11.18 3.79 6.43
CA PHE A 286 10.58 4.90 7.17
C PHE A 286 10.00 5.98 6.27
N PHE A 287 10.64 6.25 5.13
CA PHE A 287 10.23 7.29 4.19
C PHE A 287 9.88 6.66 2.84
N LYS A 288 8.62 6.80 2.45
CA LYS A 288 8.19 6.42 1.11
C LYS A 288 8.65 7.49 0.12
N PRO A 289 8.97 7.10 -1.13
CA PRO A 289 9.20 8.06 -2.18
C PRO A 289 8.06 9.07 -2.26
N THR A 290 8.37 10.30 -2.65
CA THR A 290 7.37 11.32 -2.98
C THR A 290 6.42 10.74 -4.03
N TYR A 291 5.14 11.01 -3.89
CA TYR A 291 4.12 10.54 -4.83
C TYR A 291 3.52 11.72 -5.56
N ASP A 292 4.08 12.05 -6.70
CA ASP A 292 3.58 13.09 -7.61
C ASP A 292 3.28 12.46 -8.98
N PRO A 293 2.12 11.79 -9.14
CA PRO A 293 1.81 11.08 -10.39
C PRO A 293 1.52 12.06 -11.52
N ILE A 294 1.94 11.67 -12.73
CA ILE A 294 1.70 12.39 -13.97
C ILE A 294 0.94 11.50 -14.95
N PHE A 295 -0.03 12.07 -15.63
CA PHE A 295 -0.88 11.38 -16.61
C PHE A 295 -0.94 12.20 -17.90
N ALA A 296 -1.02 11.51 -19.04
CA ALA A 296 -1.31 12.12 -20.33
C ALA A 296 -2.77 11.85 -20.71
N TYR A 297 -3.52 12.86 -21.10
CA TYR A 297 -4.87 12.74 -21.63
C TYR A 297 -5.19 13.94 -22.55
N ASP A 298 -5.84 13.67 -23.68
CA ASP A 298 -6.23 14.68 -24.66
C ASP A 298 -5.05 15.61 -25.03
N ASN A 299 -3.90 15.00 -25.31
CA ASN A 299 -2.64 15.65 -25.67
C ASN A 299 -2.14 16.70 -24.66
N LYS A 300 -2.53 16.55 -23.38
CA LYS A 300 -2.08 17.36 -22.23
C LYS A 300 -1.53 16.44 -21.16
N LEU A 301 -0.70 17.00 -20.29
CA LEU A 301 -0.19 16.34 -19.11
C LEU A 301 -0.87 16.92 -17.87
N TYR A 302 -1.21 16.03 -16.93
CA TYR A 302 -1.79 16.37 -15.63
C TYR A 302 -0.84 15.86 -14.54
N LEU A 303 -0.13 16.77 -13.90
CA LEU A 303 0.78 16.47 -12.81
C LEU A 303 0.11 16.83 -11.48
N PHE A 304 -0.04 15.84 -10.60
CA PHE A 304 -0.55 16.04 -9.24
C PHE A 304 0.62 16.19 -8.29
N SER A 305 1.01 17.41 -7.96
CA SER A 305 2.07 17.69 -7.01
C SER A 305 1.50 17.76 -5.58
N PHE A 306 1.74 16.72 -4.80
CA PHE A 306 1.31 16.66 -3.40
C PHE A 306 2.24 17.41 -2.45
N ASP A 307 3.43 17.76 -2.89
CA ASP A 307 4.35 18.62 -2.15
C ASP A 307 3.91 20.09 -2.24
N GLU A 308 3.48 20.53 -3.43
CA GLU A 308 3.05 21.91 -3.67
C GLU A 308 1.55 22.13 -3.42
N ASP A 309 0.78 21.06 -3.16
CA ASP A 309 -0.69 21.08 -3.05
C ASP A 309 -1.36 21.67 -4.32
N LYS A 310 -0.83 21.29 -5.51
CA LYS A 310 -1.28 21.78 -6.81
C LYS A 310 -1.42 20.66 -7.83
N THR A 311 -2.33 20.88 -8.76
CA THR A 311 -2.40 20.15 -10.03
C THR A 311 -1.95 21.07 -11.15
N PHE A 312 -0.91 20.66 -11.87
CA PHE A 312 -0.43 21.39 -13.05
C PHE A 312 -1.00 20.75 -14.31
N VAL A 313 -1.55 21.57 -15.18
CA VAL A 313 -1.92 21.18 -16.54
C VAL A 313 -0.87 21.73 -17.49
N ILE A 314 -0.25 20.84 -18.25
CA ILE A 314 0.91 21.12 -19.09
C ILE A 314 0.54 20.79 -20.53
N ASN A 315 0.90 21.65 -21.47
CA ASN A 315 0.63 21.45 -22.89
C ASN A 315 1.64 20.46 -23.52
N ASN A 316 1.45 20.16 -24.79
CA ASN A 316 2.30 19.27 -25.58
C ASN A 316 3.68 19.87 -25.96
N LEU A 317 4.01 21.06 -25.45
CA LEU A 317 5.33 21.69 -25.55
C LEU A 317 6.10 21.65 -24.21
N GLY A 318 5.49 21.08 -23.15
CA GLY A 318 6.08 21.04 -21.81
C GLY A 318 5.85 22.33 -20.99
N GLU A 319 4.95 23.22 -21.42
CA GLU A 319 4.67 24.48 -20.73
C GLU A 319 3.43 24.35 -19.85
N VAL A 320 3.51 24.85 -18.60
CA VAL A 320 2.38 24.91 -17.67
C VAL A 320 1.37 25.94 -18.21
N ILE A 321 0.16 25.47 -18.51
CA ILE A 321 -0.94 26.31 -19.00
C ILE A 321 -1.98 26.64 -17.93
N ASN A 322 -2.13 25.79 -16.91
CA ASN A 322 -3.00 26.02 -15.76
C ASN A 322 -2.41 25.42 -14.50
N GLU A 323 -2.73 26.04 -13.35
CA GLU A 323 -2.45 25.54 -12.01
C GLU A 323 -3.75 25.55 -11.22
N TYR A 324 -4.05 24.45 -10.56
CA TYR A 324 -5.25 24.28 -9.72
C TYR A 324 -4.86 23.84 -8.32
N PRO A 325 -5.65 24.15 -7.28
CA PRO A 325 -5.39 23.65 -5.93
C PRO A 325 -5.54 22.12 -5.87
N LEU A 326 -4.91 21.48 -4.87
CA LEU A 326 -5.02 20.06 -4.60
C LEU A 326 -5.25 19.87 -3.10
N THR A 327 -6.51 19.61 -2.70
CA THR A 327 -6.92 19.71 -1.28
C THR A 327 -7.46 18.41 -0.69
N PHE A 328 -7.98 17.49 -1.49
CA PHE A 328 -8.70 16.29 -1.04
C PHE A 328 -7.89 15.35 -0.14
N HIS A 329 -6.58 15.39 -0.17
CA HIS A 329 -5.69 14.49 0.56
C HIS A 329 -5.32 14.98 1.95
N LYS A 330 -5.69 16.23 2.32
CA LYS A 330 -5.39 16.89 3.60
C LYS A 330 -6.66 17.33 4.33
N TYR A 331 -6.54 17.48 5.62
CA TYR A 331 -7.57 18.09 6.47
C TYR A 331 -6.92 19.08 7.44
N ARG A 332 -7.69 20.10 7.85
CA ARG A 332 -7.23 21.04 8.87
C ARG A 332 -7.41 20.42 10.24
N HIS A 333 -6.29 20.23 10.95
CA HIS A 333 -6.30 19.77 12.33
C HIS A 333 -6.75 20.89 13.28
N TRP A 334 -7.17 20.55 14.50
CA TRP A 334 -7.67 21.52 15.48
C TRP A 334 -6.68 22.63 15.86
N ASN A 335 -5.36 22.40 15.73
CA ASN A 335 -4.30 23.40 15.94
C ASN A 335 -4.05 24.28 14.71
N GLY A 336 -4.84 24.14 13.64
CA GLY A 336 -4.73 24.91 12.40
C GLY A 336 -3.78 24.33 11.36
N GLU A 337 -3.00 23.30 11.69
CA GLU A 337 -2.09 22.63 10.74
C GLU A 337 -2.85 21.79 9.72
N MET A 338 -2.35 21.76 8.48
CA MET A 338 -2.83 20.83 7.46
C MET A 338 -2.13 19.48 7.64
N ARG A 339 -2.92 18.41 7.68
CA ARG A 339 -2.40 17.05 7.84
C ARG A 339 -2.96 16.13 6.77
N VAL A 340 -2.10 15.22 6.29
CA VAL A 340 -2.51 14.20 5.31
C VAL A 340 -3.51 13.22 5.95
N ILE A 341 -4.57 12.90 5.22
CA ILE A 341 -5.59 11.95 5.66
C ILE A 341 -4.99 10.55 5.66
N LYS A 342 -4.89 9.92 6.81
CA LYS A 342 -4.26 8.58 6.97
C LYS A 342 -4.91 7.48 6.12
N LYS A 343 -6.21 7.61 5.83
CA LYS A 343 -6.99 6.66 5.02
C LYS A 343 -6.79 6.85 3.52
N TRP A 344 -6.13 7.91 3.09
CA TRP A 344 -5.81 8.12 1.69
C TRP A 344 -4.74 7.12 1.23
N ALA A 345 -5.07 6.31 0.20
CA ALA A 345 -4.21 5.25 -0.32
C ALA A 345 -3.02 5.77 -1.15
N LYS A 346 -2.83 7.10 -1.27
CA LYS A 346 -1.84 7.73 -2.15
C LYS A 346 -1.93 7.19 -3.58
N LYS A 347 -3.13 7.17 -4.13
CA LYS A 347 -3.41 6.64 -5.45
C LYS A 347 -4.34 7.58 -6.21
N VAL A 348 -3.90 8.00 -7.39
CA VAL A 348 -4.71 8.68 -8.39
C VAL A 348 -4.90 7.73 -9.58
N LEU A 349 -6.09 7.70 -10.14
CA LEU A 349 -6.45 6.87 -11.28
C LEU A 349 -7.04 7.76 -12.37
N LEU A 350 -6.70 7.49 -13.61
CA LEU A 350 -7.28 8.12 -14.78
C LEU A 350 -8.23 7.13 -15.47
N ASP A 351 -9.45 7.57 -15.72
CA ASP A 351 -10.33 6.93 -16.68
C ASP A 351 -9.98 7.43 -18.08
N TRP A 352 -9.25 6.62 -18.82
CA TRP A 352 -8.78 6.95 -20.17
C TRP A 352 -9.89 7.19 -21.19
N ALA A 353 -11.10 6.63 -20.95
CA ALA A 353 -12.23 6.82 -21.85
C ALA A 353 -12.92 8.17 -21.65
N THR A 354 -12.96 8.69 -20.42
CA THR A 354 -13.70 9.90 -20.06
C THR A 354 -12.82 11.08 -19.67
N GLY A 355 -11.52 10.86 -19.42
CA GLY A 355 -10.59 11.87 -18.96
C GLY A 355 -10.79 12.31 -17.51
N LYS A 356 -11.60 11.61 -16.76
CA LYS A 356 -11.87 11.92 -15.35
C LYS A 356 -10.84 11.28 -14.44
N PHE A 357 -10.52 11.98 -13.36
CA PHE A 357 -9.56 11.53 -12.36
C PHE A 357 -10.27 11.10 -11.08
N TYR A 358 -9.72 10.07 -10.47
CA TYR A 358 -10.24 9.49 -9.25
C TYR A 358 -9.13 9.27 -8.24
N THR A 359 -9.50 9.23 -6.96
CA THR A 359 -8.59 8.87 -5.88
C THR A 359 -9.22 7.83 -4.97
N VAL A 360 -8.38 7.13 -4.21
CA VAL A 360 -8.77 5.97 -3.41
C VAL A 360 -8.47 6.22 -1.95
N PHE A 361 -9.44 5.88 -1.11
CA PHE A 361 -9.29 5.86 0.34
C PHE A 361 -9.57 4.45 0.85
N GLU A 362 -8.81 4.01 1.84
CA GLU A 362 -8.93 2.68 2.43
C GLU A 362 -9.09 2.80 3.95
N ASP A 363 -10.11 2.16 4.49
CA ASP A 363 -10.36 2.11 5.92
C ASP A 363 -10.84 0.72 6.33
N GLY A 364 -10.07 0.03 7.18
CA GLY A 364 -10.40 -1.31 7.64
C GLY A 364 -10.61 -2.34 6.52
N GLY A 365 -9.93 -2.16 5.37
CA GLY A 365 -10.09 -2.99 4.18
C GLY A 365 -11.20 -2.54 3.23
N VAL A 366 -12.01 -1.56 3.62
CA VAL A 366 -13.06 -0.99 2.76
C VAL A 366 -12.45 0.07 1.86
N THR A 367 -12.68 -0.08 0.55
CA THR A 367 -12.20 0.86 -0.47
C THR A 367 -13.31 1.87 -0.80
N THR A 368 -12.96 3.16 -0.72
CA THR A 368 -13.81 4.27 -1.15
C THR A 368 -13.18 4.92 -2.38
N ILE A 369 -13.95 5.05 -3.45
CA ILE A 369 -13.55 5.72 -4.69
C ILE A 369 -14.15 7.13 -4.69
N LYS A 370 -13.30 8.13 -4.92
CA LYS A 370 -13.72 9.52 -5.02
C LYS A 370 -13.31 10.10 -6.37
N ARG A 371 -14.20 10.86 -7.00
CA ARG A 371 -13.91 11.61 -8.21
C ARG A 371 -13.24 12.93 -7.85
N ILE A 372 -12.11 13.23 -8.47
CA ILE A 372 -11.38 14.49 -8.28
C ILE A 372 -11.98 15.56 -9.19
N ASN A 373 -12.30 16.70 -8.60
CA ASN A 373 -12.54 17.91 -9.37
C ASN A 373 -11.19 18.63 -9.54
N ILE A 374 -10.68 18.67 -10.75
CA ILE A 374 -9.37 19.25 -11.05
C ILE A 374 -9.32 20.74 -10.71
N GLU A 375 -10.40 21.49 -10.97
CA GLU A 375 -10.42 22.95 -10.80
C GLU A 375 -10.45 23.38 -9.33
N THR A 376 -11.19 22.64 -8.49
CA THR A 376 -11.32 22.95 -7.05
C THR A 376 -10.32 22.19 -6.18
N GLY A 377 -9.76 21.09 -6.69
CA GLY A 377 -8.87 20.20 -5.94
C GLY A 377 -9.56 19.34 -4.91
N ASP A 378 -10.89 19.38 -4.84
CA ASP A 378 -11.70 18.54 -3.95
C ASP A 378 -11.99 17.17 -4.56
N ALA A 379 -12.45 16.23 -3.74
CA ALA A 379 -12.87 14.93 -4.23
C ALA A 379 -14.20 14.48 -3.61
N GLU A 380 -15.15 14.15 -4.48
CA GLU A 380 -16.49 13.68 -4.14
C GLU A 380 -16.54 12.15 -4.06
N THR A 381 -17.15 11.60 -3.03
CA THR A 381 -17.35 10.16 -2.90
C THR A 381 -18.40 9.69 -3.90
N ILE A 382 -18.00 8.74 -4.76
CA ILE A 382 -18.88 8.18 -5.80
C ILE A 382 -19.20 6.71 -5.59
N ALA A 383 -18.32 5.96 -4.90
CA ALA A 383 -18.57 4.57 -4.57
C ALA A 383 -17.84 4.15 -3.27
N VAL A 384 -18.51 3.30 -2.49
CA VAL A 384 -17.96 2.62 -1.32
C VAL A 384 -18.13 1.12 -1.50
N LEU A 385 -17.00 0.39 -1.55
CA LEU A 385 -16.98 -1.06 -1.81
C LEU A 385 -17.02 -1.86 -0.50
N GLY A 386 -18.01 -1.61 0.34
CA GLY A 386 -18.08 -2.10 1.71
C GLY A 386 -18.18 -3.62 1.89
N GLY A 387 -18.77 -4.33 0.92
CA GLY A 387 -18.86 -5.79 0.93
C GLY A 387 -17.65 -6.51 0.33
N PHE A 388 -16.60 -5.77 -0.05
CA PHE A 388 -15.43 -6.29 -0.76
C PHE A 388 -14.13 -5.83 -0.06
N PRO A 389 -13.79 -6.41 1.09
CA PRO A 389 -12.58 -6.03 1.80
C PRO A 389 -11.32 -6.46 1.04
N PHE A 390 -10.30 -5.59 1.02
CA PHE A 390 -8.99 -5.86 0.45
C PHE A 390 -9.03 -6.23 -1.06
N ILE A 391 -9.72 -5.40 -1.84
CA ILE A 391 -9.73 -5.56 -3.30
C ILE A 391 -8.33 -5.40 -3.88
N GLU A 392 -8.07 -6.07 -4.99
CA GLU A 392 -6.80 -6.00 -5.71
C GLU A 392 -7.01 -5.40 -7.12
N ASN A 393 -5.97 -4.79 -7.66
CA ASN A 393 -5.90 -4.32 -9.06
C ASN A 393 -7.07 -3.45 -9.52
N LEU A 394 -7.42 -2.42 -8.72
CA LEU A 394 -8.47 -1.47 -9.12
C LEU A 394 -8.09 -0.70 -10.39
N ARG A 395 -8.97 -0.76 -11.41
CA ARG A 395 -8.91 0.02 -12.64
C ARG A 395 -10.24 0.73 -12.87
N ILE A 396 -10.19 1.90 -13.51
CA ILE A 396 -11.38 2.65 -13.91
C ILE A 396 -11.34 2.83 -15.41
N TYR A 397 -12.46 2.53 -16.06
CA TYR A 397 -12.61 2.70 -17.49
C TYR A 397 -14.07 2.94 -17.86
N ASN A 398 -14.34 4.00 -18.62
CA ASN A 398 -15.66 4.41 -19.12
C ASN A 398 -16.75 4.45 -18.03
N GLY A 399 -16.46 5.12 -16.91
CA GLY A 399 -17.38 5.29 -15.79
C GLY A 399 -17.69 4.02 -14.99
N LYS A 400 -16.87 2.97 -15.17
CA LYS A 400 -16.93 1.74 -14.39
C LYS A 400 -15.62 1.50 -13.64
N ALA A 401 -15.72 1.01 -12.42
CA ALA A 401 -14.58 0.49 -11.67
C ALA A 401 -14.55 -1.04 -11.78
N TYR A 402 -13.37 -1.57 -12.10
CA TYR A 402 -13.08 -3.00 -12.20
C TYR A 402 -12.04 -3.37 -11.15
N PHE A 403 -12.21 -4.50 -10.49
CA PHE A 403 -11.28 -4.95 -9.46
C PHE A 403 -11.30 -6.46 -9.29
N LEU A 404 -10.23 -7.00 -8.73
CA LEU A 404 -10.17 -8.38 -8.32
C LEU A 404 -10.60 -8.51 -6.87
N PHE A 405 -11.40 -9.53 -6.59
CA PHE A 405 -11.76 -9.88 -5.23
C PHE A 405 -11.79 -11.40 -5.06
N LYS A 406 -11.19 -11.85 -3.97
CA LYS A 406 -11.14 -13.25 -3.58
C LYS A 406 -12.11 -13.48 -2.41
N ASN A 407 -13.20 -14.17 -2.69
CA ASN A 407 -14.12 -14.57 -1.65
C ASN A 407 -13.56 -15.82 -0.92
N ASP A 408 -13.55 -15.83 0.40
CA ASP A 408 -13.05 -16.92 1.25
C ASP A 408 -13.70 -18.28 0.92
N ASN A 409 -14.94 -18.27 0.46
CA ASN A 409 -15.68 -19.49 0.12
C ASN A 409 -15.24 -20.14 -1.21
N THR A 410 -14.62 -19.39 -2.13
CA THR A 410 -14.34 -19.87 -3.49
C THR A 410 -12.87 -20.17 -3.76
N ARG A 411 -11.94 -19.68 -2.94
CA ARG A 411 -10.48 -19.72 -3.15
C ARG A 411 -9.99 -19.11 -4.48
N ASN A 412 -10.89 -18.76 -5.39
CA ASN A 412 -10.59 -18.18 -6.68
C ASN A 412 -10.82 -16.67 -6.65
N SER A 413 -9.87 -15.91 -7.15
CA SER A 413 -10.03 -14.49 -7.42
C SER A 413 -10.89 -14.32 -8.66
N ARG A 414 -11.84 -13.37 -8.64
CA ARG A 414 -12.76 -13.07 -9.74
C ARG A 414 -12.70 -11.60 -10.09
N LEU A 415 -13.01 -11.30 -11.35
CA LEU A 415 -13.19 -9.92 -11.79
C LEU A 415 -14.60 -9.46 -11.42
N TYR A 416 -14.67 -8.33 -10.72
CA TYR A 416 -15.89 -7.59 -10.40
C TYR A 416 -15.90 -6.27 -11.15
N GLU A 417 -17.12 -5.78 -11.43
CA GLU A 417 -17.34 -4.44 -11.93
C GLU A 417 -18.42 -3.72 -11.13
N VAL A 418 -18.33 -2.41 -11.12
CA VAL A 418 -19.38 -1.52 -10.59
C VAL A 418 -19.42 -0.24 -11.41
N THR A 419 -20.62 0.19 -11.79
CA THR A 419 -20.84 1.50 -12.42
C THR A 419 -20.71 2.58 -11.36
N ILE A 420 -19.85 3.55 -11.60
CA ILE A 420 -19.52 4.66 -10.68
C ILE A 420 -19.95 6.03 -11.20
N GLU A 421 -20.57 6.06 -12.40
CA GLU A 421 -21.13 7.27 -13.01
C GLU A 421 -22.49 7.00 -13.68
#